data_23e53d9fe14cf40b8ae4e007ffa33e99
#
_entry.id   23e53d9fe14cf40b8ae4e007ffa33e99
#
_cell.length_a   1.000
_cell.length_b   1.000
_cell.length_c   1.000
_cell.angle_alpha   90.00
_cell.angle_beta   90.00
_cell.angle_gamma   90.00
#
_symmetry.space_group_name_H-M   'P 1'
#
loop_
_entity.id
_entity.type
_entity.pdbx_description
1 polymer ?
#
loop_
_entity_poly.entity_id
_entity_poly.type
_entity_poly.pdbx_seq_one_letter_code
_entity_poly.pdbx_strand_id
1 'polypeptide(L)'
;MRSTDQVLQNLRALCLQFPETSESSSWGHPNFRAGKRTFTTFEIVSGRPSIAFRMYHTGVHLLLRRKQFFATPYGRGQWVSMWADTALGWDFITDLLRHSYCLVALKRMISAVEKSLSKP
;
A
#
# COMPACT_ATOMS: atom_id res chain seq x y z
N MET A 1 -8.46 -12.52 -16.20
CA MET A 1 -7.63 -12.69 -14.99
C MET A 1 -6.37 -11.83 -15.10
N ARG A 2 -6.12 -11.02 -14.11
CA ARG A 2 -4.94 -10.17 -14.14
C ARG A 2 -3.72 -10.97 -13.71
N SER A 3 -2.60 -10.76 -14.39
CA SER A 3 -1.36 -11.40 -13.98
C SER A 3 -0.82 -10.74 -12.71
N THR A 4 -0.13 -11.53 -11.90
CA THR A 4 0.55 -11.05 -10.70
C THR A 4 1.54 -9.93 -11.05
N ASP A 5 2.26 -10.07 -12.14
CA ASP A 5 3.24 -9.07 -12.60
C ASP A 5 2.56 -7.74 -12.94
N GLN A 6 1.39 -7.77 -13.56
CA GLN A 6 0.67 -6.55 -13.90
C GLN A 6 0.18 -5.82 -12.67
N VAL A 7 -0.31 -6.54 -11.67
CA VAL A 7 -0.72 -5.96 -10.39
C VAL A 7 0.47 -5.27 -9.73
N LEU A 8 1.62 -5.94 -9.68
CA LEU A 8 2.83 -5.36 -9.09
C LEU A 8 3.30 -4.13 -9.87
N GLN A 9 3.26 -4.15 -11.20
CA GLN A 9 3.65 -3.00 -12.01
C GLN A 9 2.74 -1.80 -11.77
N ASN A 10 1.44 -2.02 -11.66
CA ASN A 10 0.49 -0.95 -11.36
C ASN A 10 0.73 -0.37 -9.96
N LEU A 11 0.94 -1.23 -8.98
CA LEU A 11 1.24 -0.80 -7.62
C LEU A 11 2.53 0.02 -7.58
N ARG A 12 3.57 -0.48 -8.26
CA ARG A 12 4.87 0.21 -8.34
C ARG A 12 4.73 1.61 -8.95
N ALA A 13 3.97 1.72 -10.04
CA ALA A 13 3.76 3.00 -10.70
C ALA A 13 3.06 4.00 -9.77
N LEU A 14 2.06 3.55 -9.02
CA LEU A 14 1.36 4.41 -8.07
C LEU A 14 2.26 4.84 -6.91
N CYS A 15 2.98 3.90 -6.32
CA CYS A 15 3.84 4.19 -5.17
C CYS A 15 4.95 5.16 -5.50
N LEU A 16 5.59 4.98 -6.66
CA LEU A 16 6.74 5.80 -7.04
C LEU A 16 6.36 7.21 -7.49
N GLN A 17 5.07 7.52 -7.62
CA GLN A 17 4.61 8.89 -7.85
C GLN A 17 4.63 9.74 -6.58
N PHE A 18 4.63 9.14 -5.41
CA PHE A 18 4.74 9.89 -4.16
C PHE A 18 6.17 10.37 -3.94
N PRO A 19 6.35 11.59 -3.35
CA PRO A 19 7.69 12.13 -3.12
C PRO A 19 8.55 11.24 -2.23
N GLU A 20 9.83 11.12 -2.58
CA GLU A 20 10.85 10.41 -1.82
C GLU A 20 10.49 8.95 -1.52
N THR A 21 9.79 8.31 -2.46
CA THR A 21 9.50 6.89 -2.34
C THR A 21 10.56 6.06 -3.06
N SER A 22 10.78 4.87 -2.55
CA SER A 22 11.69 3.93 -3.17
C SER A 22 11.15 2.52 -2.97
N GLU A 23 11.59 1.63 -3.84
CA GLU A 23 11.28 0.21 -3.74
C GLU A 23 12.50 -0.53 -3.24
N SER A 24 12.30 -1.45 -2.30
CA SER A 24 13.35 -2.36 -1.85
C SER A 24 12.80 -3.78 -1.82
N SER A 25 13.70 -4.75 -1.76
CA SER A 25 13.30 -6.14 -1.58
C SER A 25 13.70 -6.59 -0.19
N SER A 26 12.75 -7.18 0.51
CA SER A 26 12.96 -7.64 1.89
C SER A 26 12.15 -8.92 2.06
N TRP A 27 12.76 -9.96 2.62
CA TRP A 27 12.10 -11.26 2.80
C TRP A 27 11.57 -11.85 1.50
N GLY A 28 12.21 -11.50 0.37
CA GLY A 28 11.84 -12.04 -0.94
C GLY A 28 10.66 -11.37 -1.62
N HIS A 29 10.19 -10.22 -1.12
CA HIS A 29 9.08 -9.50 -1.75
C HIS A 29 9.32 -7.99 -1.79
N PRO A 30 8.67 -7.28 -2.72
CA PRO A 30 8.81 -5.83 -2.86
C PRO A 30 8.21 -5.07 -1.69
N ASN A 31 8.95 -4.06 -1.21
CA ASN A 31 8.51 -3.12 -0.18
C ASN A 31 8.66 -1.71 -0.71
N PHE A 32 7.70 -0.86 -0.43
CA PHE A 32 7.73 0.54 -0.84
C PHE A 32 7.86 1.42 0.39
N ARG A 33 8.85 2.31 0.36
CA ARG A 33 9.20 3.15 1.49
C ARG A 33 8.94 4.62 1.18
N ALA A 34 8.47 5.35 2.19
CA ALA A 34 8.48 6.80 2.20
C ALA A 34 9.68 7.20 3.06
N GLY A 35 10.75 7.68 2.42
CA GLY A 35 12.02 7.86 3.10
C GLY A 35 12.56 6.51 3.59
N LYS A 36 12.63 6.35 4.90
CA LYS A 36 13.19 5.13 5.51
C LYS A 36 12.13 4.14 5.99
N ARG A 37 10.86 4.49 5.92
CA ARG A 37 9.78 3.67 6.52
C ARG A 37 8.89 3.05 5.45
N THR A 38 8.63 1.76 5.58
CA THR A 38 7.76 1.03 4.66
C THR A 38 6.30 1.40 4.91
N PHE A 39 5.56 1.71 3.83
CA PHE A 39 4.13 2.01 3.94
C PHE A 39 3.24 1.01 3.20
N THR A 40 3.78 0.25 2.27
CA THR A 40 3.04 -0.83 1.60
C THR A 40 4.00 -1.90 1.11
N THR A 41 3.50 -3.12 0.98
CA THR A 41 4.27 -4.25 0.47
C THR A 41 3.42 -5.05 -0.51
N PHE A 42 4.08 -5.76 -1.41
CA PHE A 42 3.45 -6.74 -2.30
C PHE A 42 3.97 -8.12 -1.92
N GLU A 43 3.07 -9.08 -1.75
CA GLU A 43 3.46 -10.38 -1.24
C GLU A 43 2.57 -11.48 -1.80
N ILE A 44 3.14 -12.66 -2.01
CA ILE A 44 2.37 -13.84 -2.38
C ILE A 44 2.07 -14.60 -1.09
N VAL A 45 0.80 -14.72 -0.76
CA VAL A 45 0.33 -15.40 0.45
C VAL A 45 -0.53 -16.59 0.03
N SER A 46 -0.14 -17.79 0.42
CA SER A 46 -0.85 -19.02 0.04
C SER A 46 -1.05 -19.12 -1.48
N GLY A 47 -0.03 -18.74 -2.24
CA GLY A 47 -0.07 -18.77 -3.69
C GLY A 47 -0.86 -17.65 -4.35
N ARG A 48 -1.37 -16.69 -3.59
CA ARG A 48 -2.20 -15.59 -4.08
C ARG A 48 -1.50 -14.24 -3.91
N PRO A 49 -1.61 -13.34 -4.89
CA PRO A 49 -1.04 -11.99 -4.72
C PRO A 49 -1.84 -11.20 -3.70
N SER A 50 -1.14 -10.43 -2.88
CA SER A 50 -1.74 -9.55 -1.89
C SER A 50 -0.97 -8.24 -1.80
N ILE A 51 -1.66 -7.19 -1.34
CA ILE A 51 -1.06 -5.89 -1.07
C ILE A 51 -1.33 -5.59 0.39
N ALA A 52 -0.28 -5.28 1.17
CA ALA A 52 -0.43 -4.90 2.55
C ALA A 52 -0.27 -3.39 2.69
N PHE A 53 -1.14 -2.79 3.49
CA PHE A 53 -1.18 -1.34 3.74
C PHE A 53 -0.96 -1.08 5.21
N ARG A 54 -0.10 -0.10 5.51
CA ARG A 54 0.06 0.35 6.89
C ARG A 54 -1.14 1.22 7.27
N MET A 55 -1.72 0.96 8.45
CA MET A 55 -2.95 1.61 8.89
C MET A 55 -2.97 1.79 10.40
N TYR A 56 -3.77 2.73 10.90
CA TYR A 56 -4.15 2.76 12.30
C TYR A 56 -5.08 1.60 12.61
N HIS A 57 -5.14 1.19 13.87
CA HIS A 57 -5.99 0.08 14.34
C HIS A 57 -7.44 0.23 13.89
N THR A 58 -7.99 1.44 13.99
CA THR A 58 -9.38 1.69 13.59
C THR A 58 -9.59 1.43 12.10
N GLY A 59 -8.64 1.84 11.26
CA GLY A 59 -8.71 1.57 9.83
C GLY A 59 -8.60 0.09 9.52
N VAL A 60 -7.74 -0.63 10.23
CA VAL A 60 -7.61 -2.08 10.08
C VAL A 60 -8.94 -2.76 10.40
N HIS A 61 -9.55 -2.44 11.52
CA HIS A 61 -10.83 -3.04 11.92
C HIS A 61 -11.93 -2.77 10.91
N LEU A 62 -12.00 -1.56 10.36
CA LEU A 62 -13.01 -1.22 9.36
C LEU A 62 -12.81 -2.01 8.07
N LEU A 63 -11.58 -2.11 7.59
CA LEU A 63 -11.29 -2.81 6.34
C LEU A 63 -11.48 -4.32 6.47
N LEU A 64 -11.20 -4.90 7.64
CA LEU A 64 -11.37 -6.33 7.86
C LEU A 64 -12.84 -6.77 7.74
N ARG A 65 -13.78 -5.86 7.74
CA ARG A 65 -15.20 -6.17 7.51
C ARG A 65 -15.47 -6.47 6.03
N ARG A 66 -14.57 -6.16 5.12
CA ARG A 66 -14.71 -6.42 3.69
C ARG A 66 -14.05 -7.74 3.34
N LYS A 67 -14.71 -8.52 2.47
CA LYS A 67 -14.26 -9.88 2.13
C LYS A 67 -12.88 -9.95 1.51
N GLN A 68 -12.47 -8.90 0.80
CA GLN A 68 -11.18 -8.90 0.11
C GLN A 68 -10.00 -8.58 1.02
N PHE A 69 -10.26 -8.23 2.29
CA PHE A 69 -9.22 -7.90 3.26
C PHE A 69 -9.02 -9.00 4.28
N PHE A 70 -7.80 -9.13 4.75
CA PHE A 70 -7.47 -10.08 5.81
C PHE A 70 -6.41 -9.48 6.72
N ALA A 71 -6.31 -10.03 7.94
CA ALA A 71 -5.33 -9.55 8.91
C ALA A 71 -3.92 -9.91 8.45
N THR A 72 -3.06 -8.90 8.35
CA THR A 72 -1.65 -9.14 8.04
C THR A 72 -1.03 -9.93 9.20
N PRO A 73 -0.27 -11.00 8.91
CA PRO A 73 0.27 -11.86 9.98
C PRO A 73 1.41 -11.22 10.78
N TYR A 74 1.79 -10.00 10.47
CA TYR A 74 2.82 -9.23 11.17
C TYR A 74 2.33 -7.80 11.38
N GLY A 75 3.15 -6.96 12.06
CA GLY A 75 2.84 -5.53 12.20
C GLY A 75 1.93 -5.18 13.36
N ARG A 76 1.61 -6.13 14.22
CA ARG A 76 0.89 -5.91 15.49
C ARG A 76 -0.40 -5.11 15.33
N GLY A 77 -1.20 -5.44 14.31
CA GLY A 77 -2.48 -4.77 14.09
C GLY A 77 -2.39 -3.40 13.46
N GLN A 78 -1.22 -2.99 12.97
CA GLN A 78 -1.03 -1.73 12.27
C GLN A 78 -0.91 -1.92 10.75
N TRP A 79 -1.26 -3.10 10.27
CA TRP A 79 -1.24 -3.46 8.86
C TRP A 79 -2.49 -4.23 8.51
N VAL A 80 -2.96 -4.04 7.28
CA VAL A 80 -4.06 -4.84 6.73
C VAL A 80 -3.67 -5.26 5.32
N SER A 81 -4.02 -6.47 4.95
CA SER A 81 -3.71 -7.03 3.63
C SER A 81 -4.98 -7.17 2.80
N MET A 82 -4.82 -7.01 1.48
CA MET A 82 -5.91 -7.14 0.52
C MET A 82 -5.52 -8.15 -0.54
N TRP A 83 -6.44 -9.08 -0.84
CA TRP A 83 -6.24 -9.99 -1.97
C TRP A 83 -6.23 -9.20 -3.28
N ALA A 84 -5.29 -9.50 -4.14
CA ALA A 84 -5.07 -8.75 -5.38
C ALA A 84 -5.26 -9.63 -6.63
N ASP A 85 -5.89 -10.79 -6.49
CA ASP A 85 -6.20 -11.71 -7.58
C ASP A 85 -7.65 -11.61 -8.07
N THR A 86 -8.36 -10.57 -7.63
CA THR A 86 -9.73 -10.30 -8.03
C THR A 86 -9.79 -8.96 -8.77
N ALA A 87 -10.98 -8.54 -9.17
CA ALA A 87 -11.16 -7.22 -9.76
C ALA A 87 -10.79 -6.14 -8.74
N LEU A 88 -9.87 -5.26 -9.11
CA LEU A 88 -9.31 -4.26 -8.20
C LEU A 88 -9.84 -2.87 -8.52
N GLY A 89 -10.30 -2.17 -7.48
CA GLY A 89 -10.63 -0.76 -7.58
C GLY A 89 -9.38 0.08 -7.37
N TRP A 90 -8.69 0.42 -8.45
CA TRP A 90 -7.42 1.14 -8.35
C TRP A 90 -7.55 2.53 -7.75
N ASP A 91 -8.70 3.19 -7.89
CA ASP A 91 -8.94 4.48 -7.23
C ASP A 91 -8.98 4.30 -5.71
N PHE A 92 -9.65 3.25 -5.25
CA PHE A 92 -9.70 2.93 -3.83
C PHE A 92 -8.31 2.56 -3.30
N ILE A 93 -7.55 1.76 -4.07
CA ILE A 93 -6.18 1.38 -3.70
C ILE A 93 -5.30 2.63 -3.62
N THR A 94 -5.45 3.56 -4.55
CA THR A 94 -4.70 4.82 -4.52
C THR A 94 -4.98 5.60 -3.24
N ASP A 95 -6.24 5.67 -2.82
CA ASP A 95 -6.60 6.34 -1.57
C ASP A 95 -5.97 5.65 -0.36
N LEU A 96 -5.98 4.33 -0.33
CA LEU A 96 -5.34 3.56 0.75
C LEU A 96 -3.83 3.80 0.77
N LEU A 97 -3.20 3.82 -0.40
CA LEU A 97 -1.75 4.07 -0.50
C LEU A 97 -1.39 5.47 0.01
N ARG A 98 -2.19 6.47 -0.36
CA ARG A 98 -1.98 7.83 0.12
C ARG A 98 -2.09 7.91 1.64
N HIS A 99 -3.10 7.24 2.20
CA HIS A 99 -3.28 7.19 3.64
C HIS A 99 -2.08 6.53 4.33
N SER A 100 -1.65 5.38 3.81
CA SER A 100 -0.50 4.66 4.35
C SER A 100 0.79 5.47 4.24
N TYR A 101 1.01 6.13 3.11
CA TYR A 101 2.14 7.01 2.89
C TYR A 101 2.17 8.14 3.94
N CYS A 102 1.03 8.79 4.15
CA CYS A 102 0.95 9.92 5.10
C CYS A 102 1.17 9.49 6.54
N LEU A 103 0.98 8.23 6.89
CA LEU A 103 1.25 7.74 8.23
C LEU A 103 2.74 7.70 8.56
N VAL A 104 3.60 7.55 7.55
CA VAL A 104 5.04 7.35 7.77
C VAL A 104 5.90 8.46 7.18
N ALA A 105 5.37 9.22 6.23
CA ALA A 105 6.13 10.26 5.54
C ALA A 105 6.44 11.45 6.46
N LEU A 106 7.54 12.13 6.16
CA LEU A 106 7.89 13.37 6.87
C LEU A 106 6.98 14.50 6.41
N LYS A 107 6.84 15.53 7.25
CA LYS A 107 5.95 16.67 6.97
C LYS A 107 6.22 17.30 5.61
N ARG A 108 7.49 17.46 5.22
CA ARG A 108 7.83 18.06 3.93
C ARG A 108 7.32 17.21 2.75
N MET A 109 7.34 15.89 2.91
CA MET A 109 6.83 14.98 1.88
C MET A 109 5.32 15.07 1.76
N ILE A 110 4.62 15.14 2.88
CA ILE A 110 3.16 15.29 2.93
C ILE A 110 2.76 16.61 2.28
N SER A 111 3.46 17.69 2.59
CA SER A 111 3.22 19.00 1.98
C SER A 111 3.39 18.96 0.47
N ALA A 112 4.39 18.23 -0.02
CA ALA A 112 4.60 18.09 -1.47
C ALA A 112 3.44 17.37 -2.14
N VAL A 113 2.87 16.33 -1.49
CA VAL A 113 1.69 15.63 -2.00
C VAL A 113 0.48 16.57 -2.04
N GLU A 114 0.24 17.31 -0.97
CA GLU A 114 -0.88 18.25 -0.88
C GLU A 114 -0.79 19.33 -1.95
N LYS A 115 0.40 19.89 -2.18
CA LYS A 115 0.62 20.87 -3.25
C LYS A 115 0.31 20.28 -4.62
N SER A 116 0.73 19.05 -4.86
CA SER A 116 0.46 18.36 -6.12
C SER A 116 -1.04 18.17 -6.35
N LEU A 117 -1.78 17.85 -5.29
CA LEU A 117 -3.23 17.64 -5.35
C LEU A 117 -4.02 18.92 -5.50
N SER A 118 -3.50 20.05 -4.99
CA SER A 118 -4.19 21.34 -5.05
C SER A 118 -3.95 22.11 -6.34
N LYS A 119 -3.07 21.63 -7.19
CA LYS A 119 -2.86 22.26 -8.51
C LYS A 119 -4.01 21.92 -9.45
N PRO A 120 -4.51 22.91 -10.22
CA PRO A 120 -5.56 22.66 -11.22
C PRO A 120 -5.09 21.76 -12.36
#